data_8889331b3d589fe6ecc91632dbfb0250
#
_entry.id   8889331b3d589fe6ecc91632dbfb0250
#
_cell.length_a   1.000
_cell.length_b   1.000
_cell.length_c   1.000
_cell.angle_alpha   90.00
_cell.angle_beta   90.00
_cell.angle_gamma   90.00
#
_symmetry.space_group_name_H-M   'P 1'
#
loop_
_entity.id
_entity.type
_entity.pdbx_description
1 polymer ?
#
loop_
_entity_poly.entity_id
_entity_poly.type
_entity_poly.pdbx_seq_one_letter_code
_entity_poly.pdbx_strand_id
1 'polypeptide(L)'
;MKKIIFLIMISFISLKSMAGDGDKFFNISGGWQWKNIVNAVVGLEFEGKYHNAYELYIDLATAYDKCPVCNKVCSDSFWSYKTFGIGAAYKPTISRGKNSNLRWRFGADLGANRKGFQASIDIGLEYSYSFRNGMQVFVMQKNDFVFWTRDHFRNGLLVGVKFPINK
;
A
#
# COMPACT_ATOMS: atom_id res chain seq x y z
N MET A 1 -13.18 17.33 -18.43
CA MET A 1 -13.50 16.98 -17.04
C MET A 1 -14.63 15.94 -16.92
N LYS A 2 -15.80 16.09 -17.59
CA LYS A 2 -16.92 15.12 -17.51
C LYS A 2 -16.56 13.68 -17.88
N LYS A 3 -15.69 13.47 -18.88
CA LYS A 3 -15.24 12.13 -19.33
C LYS A 3 -14.38 11.40 -18.28
N ILE A 4 -13.58 12.13 -17.49
CA ILE A 4 -12.74 11.56 -16.43
C ILE A 4 -13.58 11.12 -15.24
N ILE A 5 -14.60 11.90 -14.87
CA ILE A 5 -15.56 11.56 -13.80
C ILE A 5 -16.34 10.30 -14.19
N PHE A 6 -16.75 10.18 -15.46
CA PHE A 6 -17.45 9.00 -15.96
C PHE A 6 -16.59 7.73 -15.95
N LEU A 7 -15.30 7.83 -16.30
CA LEU A 7 -14.33 6.74 -16.21
C LEU A 7 -14.10 6.30 -14.75
N ILE A 8 -14.00 7.26 -13.83
CA ILE A 8 -13.88 6.98 -12.39
C ILE A 8 -15.16 6.30 -11.87
N MET A 9 -16.35 6.76 -12.27
CA MET A 9 -17.61 6.12 -11.88
C MET A 9 -17.73 4.68 -12.42
N ILE A 10 -17.32 4.43 -13.67
CA ILE A 10 -17.33 3.08 -14.25
C ILE A 10 -16.34 2.17 -13.49
N SER A 11 -15.18 2.65 -13.09
CA SER A 11 -14.24 1.87 -12.30
C SER A 11 -14.79 1.52 -10.91
N PHE A 12 -15.56 2.41 -10.28
CA PHE A 12 -16.24 2.12 -9.00
C PHE A 12 -17.40 1.13 -9.14
N ILE A 13 -18.10 1.14 -10.27
CA ILE A 13 -19.19 0.18 -10.53
C ILE A 13 -18.64 -1.22 -10.81
N SER A 14 -17.52 -1.32 -11.53
CA SER A 14 -16.86 -2.61 -11.77
C SER A 14 -16.27 -3.24 -10.50
N LEU A 15 -15.87 -2.44 -9.50
CA LEU A 15 -15.44 -2.93 -8.21
C LEU A 15 -16.56 -3.65 -7.42
N LYS A 16 -17.82 -3.22 -7.53
CA LYS A 16 -18.94 -3.93 -6.91
C LYS A 16 -19.21 -5.31 -7.52
N SER A 17 -18.96 -5.48 -8.81
CA SER A 17 -19.13 -6.77 -9.50
C SER A 17 -18.06 -7.80 -9.16
N MET A 18 -16.90 -7.37 -8.65
CA MET A 18 -15.77 -8.24 -8.31
C MET A 18 -15.75 -8.65 -6.83
N ALA A 19 -16.49 -7.96 -5.97
CA ALA A 19 -16.70 -8.33 -4.57
C ALA A 19 -17.73 -9.46 -4.47
N GLY A 20 -17.36 -10.67 -4.92
CA GLY A 20 -18.05 -11.90 -4.50
C GLY A 20 -17.92 -12.06 -2.97
N ASP A 21 -18.72 -12.98 -2.39
CA ASP A 21 -18.82 -13.28 -0.94
C ASP A 21 -17.48 -13.63 -0.24
N GLY A 22 -16.46 -12.77 -0.39
CA GLY A 22 -15.15 -12.92 0.19
C GLY A 22 -14.97 -12.08 1.45
N ASP A 23 -13.99 -12.44 2.24
CA ASP A 23 -13.66 -11.72 3.46
C ASP A 23 -13.19 -10.29 3.15
N LYS A 24 -13.59 -9.35 4.01
CA LYS A 24 -13.17 -7.96 3.94
C LYS A 24 -12.29 -7.64 5.12
N PHE A 25 -11.19 -6.97 4.86
CA PHE A 25 -10.22 -6.61 5.89
C PHE A 25 -9.92 -5.11 5.87
N PHE A 26 -9.82 -4.54 7.04
CA PHE A 26 -9.10 -3.28 7.25
C PHE A 26 -7.65 -3.62 7.53
N ASN A 27 -6.72 -3.04 6.79
CA ASN A 27 -5.30 -3.26 6.98
C ASN A 27 -4.57 -1.98 7.38
N ILE A 28 -3.56 -2.16 8.20
CA ILE A 28 -2.61 -1.13 8.57
C ILE A 28 -1.22 -1.73 8.59
N SER A 29 -0.28 -1.07 7.96
CA SER A 29 1.13 -1.49 7.94
C SER A 29 2.06 -0.29 8.04
N GLY A 30 3.26 -0.56 8.51
CA GLY A 30 4.34 0.39 8.54
C GLY A 30 5.67 -0.29 8.37
N GLY A 31 6.65 0.45 7.88
CA GLY A 31 7.96 -0.12 7.65
C GLY A 31 8.97 0.87 7.12
N TRP A 32 10.05 0.30 6.66
CA TRP A 32 11.23 1.03 6.23
C TRP A 32 11.53 0.75 4.78
N GLN A 33 11.76 1.81 4.04
CA GLN A 33 12.23 1.73 2.67
C GLN A 33 13.65 2.27 2.57
N TRP A 34 14.36 1.83 1.54
CA TRP A 34 15.71 2.30 1.24
C TRP A 34 15.77 3.83 1.20
N LYS A 35 16.94 4.42 1.51
CA LYS A 35 17.17 5.87 1.62
C LYS A 35 16.44 6.56 2.78
N ASN A 36 16.32 5.87 3.91
CA ASN A 36 15.75 6.43 5.14
C ASN A 36 14.30 6.90 4.99
N ILE A 37 13.50 6.17 4.23
CA ILE A 37 12.08 6.46 4.07
C ILE A 37 11.30 5.59 5.05
N VAL A 38 10.48 6.21 5.88
CA VAL A 38 9.44 5.52 6.66
C VAL A 38 8.15 5.56 5.85
N ASN A 39 7.54 4.40 5.68
CA ASN A 39 6.31 4.24 4.92
C ASN A 39 5.22 3.65 5.82
N ALA A 40 4.01 4.17 5.72
CA ALA A 40 2.82 3.63 6.35
C ALA A 40 1.72 3.50 5.30
N VAL A 41 1.04 2.36 5.31
CA VAL A 41 -0.07 2.08 4.39
C VAL A 41 -1.29 1.70 5.20
N VAL A 42 -2.42 2.31 4.90
CA VAL A 42 -3.72 1.99 5.48
C VAL A 42 -4.68 1.69 4.34
N GLY A 43 -5.43 0.59 4.43
CA GLY A 43 -6.27 0.18 3.32
C GLY A 43 -7.46 -0.69 3.69
N LEU A 44 -8.29 -0.91 2.69
CA LEU A 44 -9.40 -1.84 2.71
C LEU A 44 -9.11 -2.93 1.67
N GLU A 45 -9.06 -4.17 2.11
CA GLU A 45 -8.81 -5.34 1.28
C GLU A 45 -10.09 -6.16 1.12
N PHE A 46 -10.36 -6.59 -0.10
CA PHE A 46 -11.52 -7.39 -0.49
C PHE A 46 -11.00 -8.69 -1.11
N GLU A 47 -11.20 -9.81 -0.43
CA GLU A 47 -10.80 -11.13 -0.91
C GLU A 47 -11.87 -11.70 -1.85
N GLY A 48 -11.49 -12.17 -3.02
CA GLY A 48 -12.36 -12.76 -4.02
C GLY A 48 -12.38 -14.29 -3.97
N LYS A 49 -13.16 -14.91 -4.89
CA LYS A 49 -13.41 -16.37 -4.95
C LYS A 49 -12.16 -17.26 -4.96
N TYR A 50 -11.07 -16.81 -5.55
CA TYR A 50 -9.82 -17.58 -5.66
C TYR A 50 -8.76 -17.12 -4.67
N HIS A 51 -9.19 -16.47 -3.56
CA HIS A 51 -8.31 -15.85 -2.58
C HIS A 51 -7.38 -14.75 -3.11
N ASN A 52 -7.61 -14.34 -4.36
CA ASN A 52 -7.05 -13.11 -4.87
C ASN A 52 -7.70 -11.95 -4.13
N ALA A 53 -6.94 -10.89 -3.87
CA ALA A 53 -7.48 -9.74 -3.18
C ALA A 53 -7.32 -8.47 -3.99
N TYR A 54 -8.24 -7.55 -3.77
CA TYR A 54 -8.18 -6.17 -4.24
C TYR A 54 -8.05 -5.27 -3.03
N GLU A 55 -7.18 -4.31 -3.09
CA GLU A 55 -6.95 -3.36 -2.01
C GLU A 55 -7.13 -1.94 -2.50
N LEU A 56 -7.84 -1.13 -1.73
CA LEU A 56 -7.84 0.32 -1.84
C LEU A 56 -7.02 0.84 -0.67
N TYR A 57 -6.03 1.69 -0.92
CA TYR A 57 -5.12 2.10 0.13
C TYR A 57 -4.73 3.58 0.06
N ILE A 58 -4.32 4.08 1.20
CA ILE A 58 -3.65 5.35 1.38
C ILE A 58 -2.19 5.03 1.73
N ASP A 59 -1.27 5.60 0.99
CA ASP A 59 0.17 5.49 1.20
C ASP A 59 0.71 6.79 1.77
N LEU A 60 1.42 6.70 2.86
CA LEU A 60 2.07 7.82 3.53
C LEU A 60 3.55 7.51 3.64
N ALA A 61 4.38 8.28 2.98
CA ALA A 61 5.83 8.13 3.09
C ALA A 61 6.49 9.44 3.51
N THR A 62 7.49 9.33 4.36
CA THR A 62 8.33 10.45 4.76
C THR A 62 9.79 10.02 4.76
N ALA A 63 10.64 10.79 4.10
CA ALA A 63 12.08 10.60 4.17
C ALA A 63 12.64 11.51 5.27
N TYR A 64 13.62 11.00 6.02
CA TYR A 64 14.35 11.81 6.98
C TYR A 64 15.82 11.86 6.59
N ASP A 65 16.32 13.08 6.40
CA ASP A 65 17.72 13.33 6.18
C ASP A 65 18.39 13.77 7.50
N LYS A 66 19.63 13.37 7.66
CA LYS A 66 20.44 13.89 8.75
C LYS A 66 20.84 15.33 8.43
N CYS A 67 20.68 16.19 9.40
CA CYS A 67 21.15 17.59 9.28
C CYS A 67 22.67 17.58 9.01
N PRO A 68 23.16 18.25 7.96
CA PRO A 68 24.59 18.25 7.62
C PRO A 68 25.45 18.92 8.70
N VAL A 69 24.86 19.76 9.55
CA VAL A 69 25.57 20.50 10.59
C VAL A 69 25.66 19.71 11.91
N CYS A 70 24.56 19.12 12.38
CA CYS A 70 24.52 18.45 13.68
C CYS A 70 24.51 16.91 13.57
N ASN A 71 24.48 16.34 12.37
CA ASN A 71 24.39 14.90 12.07
C ASN A 71 23.24 14.17 12.79
N LYS A 72 22.23 14.91 13.27
CA LYS A 72 21.03 14.41 13.94
C LYS A 72 19.82 14.60 13.05
N VAL A 73 18.83 13.74 13.21
CA VAL A 73 17.51 13.90 12.55
C VAL A 73 16.80 15.05 13.26
N CYS A 74 16.62 16.17 12.54
CA CYS A 74 15.86 17.31 13.03
C CYS A 74 14.39 17.19 12.63
N SER A 75 13.48 17.77 13.43
CA SER A 75 12.04 17.75 13.13
C SER A 75 11.72 18.34 11.75
N ASP A 76 12.45 19.35 11.33
CA ASP A 76 12.25 19.99 10.02
C ASP A 76 12.64 19.06 8.85
N SER A 77 13.69 18.22 9.01
CA SER A 77 14.06 17.25 7.99
C SER A 77 13.07 16.10 7.91
N PHE A 78 12.51 15.63 9.03
CA PHE A 78 11.48 14.61 9.08
C PHE A 78 10.21 15.03 8.33
N TRP A 79 9.86 16.31 8.37
CA TRP A 79 8.65 16.81 7.73
C TRP A 79 8.87 17.32 6.29
N SER A 80 10.11 17.41 5.81
CA SER A 80 10.41 18.02 4.51
C SER A 80 10.06 17.14 3.30
N TYR A 81 10.05 15.80 3.47
CA TYR A 81 9.80 14.84 2.37
C TYR A 81 8.55 14.00 2.60
N LYS A 82 7.42 14.68 2.83
CA LYS A 82 6.14 14.00 2.93
C LYS A 82 5.58 13.69 1.55
N THR A 83 5.20 12.46 1.34
CA THR A 83 4.40 12.04 0.21
C THR A 83 3.11 11.40 0.70
N PHE A 84 2.04 11.72 0.02
CA PHE A 84 0.72 11.17 0.26
C PHE A 84 0.19 10.62 -1.07
N GLY A 85 -0.30 9.39 -1.06
CA GLY A 85 -0.89 8.76 -2.23
C GLY A 85 -2.19 8.04 -1.88
N ILE A 86 -3.09 7.95 -2.84
CA ILE A 86 -4.27 7.08 -2.80
C ILE A 86 -4.16 6.15 -3.98
N GLY A 87 -4.32 4.85 -3.73
CA GLY A 87 -4.09 3.84 -4.74
C GLY A 87 -4.99 2.63 -4.63
N ALA A 88 -4.85 1.77 -5.62
CA ALA A 88 -5.45 0.45 -5.65
C ALA A 88 -4.39 -0.60 -5.98
N ALA A 89 -4.53 -1.78 -5.42
CA ALA A 89 -3.66 -2.91 -5.70
C ALA A 89 -4.47 -4.18 -5.97
N TYR A 90 -3.95 -5.00 -6.86
CA TYR A 90 -4.39 -6.37 -7.10
C TYR A 90 -3.36 -7.34 -6.51
N LYS A 91 -3.84 -8.29 -5.74
CA LYS A 91 -3.01 -9.25 -5.00
C LYS A 91 -3.37 -10.70 -5.39
N PRO A 92 -2.83 -11.22 -6.50
CA PRO A 92 -3.02 -12.62 -6.87
C PRO A 92 -2.29 -13.55 -5.90
N THR A 93 -2.97 -14.63 -5.51
CA THR A 93 -2.42 -15.66 -4.63
C THR A 93 -1.45 -16.55 -5.39
N ILE A 94 -0.23 -16.69 -4.84
CA ILE A 94 0.81 -17.60 -5.34
C ILE A 94 0.66 -18.96 -4.67
N SER A 95 0.55 -18.97 -3.34
CA SER A 95 0.50 -20.18 -2.54
C SER A 95 -0.34 -19.95 -1.30
N ARG A 96 -1.09 -20.98 -0.91
CA ARG A 96 -1.94 -20.97 0.28
C ARG A 96 -1.68 -22.21 1.12
N GLY A 97 -1.32 -22.00 2.38
CA GLY A 97 -1.31 -23.01 3.42
C GLY A 97 -2.60 -22.99 4.26
N LYS A 98 -2.67 -23.79 5.32
CA LYS A 98 -3.82 -23.84 6.22
C LYS A 98 -4.11 -22.47 6.89
N ASN A 99 -3.07 -21.79 7.31
CA ASN A 99 -3.16 -20.51 8.03
C ASN A 99 -2.27 -19.43 7.40
N SER A 100 -1.64 -19.71 6.27
CA SER A 100 -0.70 -18.78 5.63
C SER A 100 -1.05 -18.57 4.17
N ASN A 101 -0.75 -17.39 3.67
CA ASN A 101 -1.00 -17.02 2.29
C ASN A 101 0.17 -16.18 1.76
N LEU A 102 0.66 -16.53 0.57
CA LEU A 102 1.67 -15.79 -0.16
C LEU A 102 1.03 -15.21 -1.41
N ARG A 103 1.12 -13.90 -1.57
CA ARG A 103 0.51 -13.15 -2.68
C ARG A 103 1.54 -12.26 -3.36
N TRP A 104 1.42 -12.12 -4.68
CA TRP A 104 1.96 -10.95 -5.35
C TRP A 104 1.16 -9.71 -4.98
N ARG A 105 1.78 -8.54 -5.10
CA ARG A 105 1.11 -7.25 -5.04
C ARG A 105 1.48 -6.45 -6.26
N PHE A 106 0.47 -5.98 -6.98
CA PHE A 106 0.59 -5.07 -8.10
C PHE A 106 -0.31 -3.89 -7.82
N GLY A 107 0.25 -2.74 -7.59
CA GLY A 107 -0.49 -1.54 -7.22
C GLY A 107 -0.11 -0.34 -8.07
N ALA A 108 -0.97 0.65 -8.01
CA ALA A 108 -0.70 1.98 -8.54
C ALA A 108 -1.36 3.02 -7.64
N ASP A 109 -0.70 4.12 -7.42
CA ASP A 109 -1.24 5.23 -6.66
C ASP A 109 -0.98 6.58 -7.35
N LEU A 110 -1.84 7.52 -7.00
CA LEU A 110 -1.77 8.91 -7.37
C LEU A 110 -1.72 9.75 -6.11
N GLY A 111 -0.85 10.70 -6.07
CA GLY A 111 -0.64 11.48 -4.86
C GLY A 111 0.05 12.80 -5.10
N ALA A 112 0.56 13.34 -4.03
CA ALA A 112 1.27 14.60 -4.04
C ALA A 112 2.43 14.59 -3.04
N ASN A 113 3.43 15.38 -3.35
CA ASN A 113 4.50 15.74 -2.46
C ASN A 113 4.61 17.29 -2.37
N ARG A 114 5.56 17.79 -1.58
CA ARG A 114 5.78 19.25 -1.47
C ARG A 114 6.07 19.96 -2.80
N LYS A 115 6.50 19.22 -3.84
CA LYS A 115 6.89 19.79 -5.15
C LYS A 115 5.80 19.67 -6.21
N GLY A 116 4.73 18.95 -5.94
CA GLY A 116 3.62 18.78 -6.86
C GLY A 116 3.04 17.37 -6.89
N PHE A 117 2.38 17.07 -7.97
CA PHE A 117 1.76 15.78 -8.24
C PHE A 117 2.80 14.67 -8.42
N GLN A 118 2.47 13.47 -7.95
CA GLN A 118 3.24 12.26 -8.20
C GLN A 118 2.30 11.09 -8.53
N ALA A 119 2.83 10.12 -9.25
CA ALA A 119 2.21 8.81 -9.42
C ALA A 119 3.24 7.74 -9.12
N SER A 120 2.81 6.60 -8.64
CA SER A 120 3.68 5.45 -8.47
C SER A 120 3.03 4.15 -8.94
N ILE A 121 3.88 3.19 -9.27
CA ILE A 121 3.51 1.79 -9.50
C ILE A 121 4.26 0.99 -8.46
N ASP A 122 3.56 0.15 -7.72
CA ASP A 122 4.17 -0.74 -6.74
C ASP A 122 4.08 -2.20 -7.18
N ILE A 123 5.19 -2.93 -7.00
CA ILE A 123 5.28 -4.37 -7.21
C ILE A 123 5.92 -4.97 -5.96
N GLY A 124 5.27 -5.98 -5.38
CA GLY A 124 5.75 -6.57 -4.15
C GLY A 124 5.28 -7.99 -3.91
N LEU A 125 5.73 -8.53 -2.79
CA LEU A 125 5.32 -9.81 -2.25
C LEU A 125 4.76 -9.60 -0.85
N GLU A 126 3.64 -10.22 -0.56
CA GLU A 126 3.00 -10.20 0.75
C GLU A 126 2.88 -11.63 1.27
N TYR A 127 3.44 -11.89 2.44
CA TYR A 127 3.22 -13.10 3.21
C TYR A 127 2.34 -12.77 4.41
N SER A 128 1.21 -13.46 4.55
CA SER A 128 0.26 -13.27 5.64
C SER A 128 0.00 -14.56 6.41
N TYR A 129 -0.21 -14.43 7.72
CA TYR A 129 -0.57 -15.52 8.63
C TYR A 129 -1.88 -15.18 9.34
N SER A 130 -2.85 -16.08 9.26
CA SER A 130 -4.20 -15.92 9.82
C SER A 130 -4.32 -16.61 11.18
N PHE A 131 -4.80 -15.87 12.17
CA PHE A 131 -5.14 -16.39 13.49
C PHE A 131 -6.57 -16.94 13.54
N ARG A 132 -6.88 -17.71 14.59
CA ARG A 132 -8.23 -18.28 14.81
C ARG A 132 -9.34 -17.22 14.95
N ASN A 133 -9.03 -16.03 15.40
CA ASN A 133 -9.97 -14.92 15.53
C ASN A 133 -10.25 -14.19 14.21
N GLY A 134 -9.65 -14.63 13.10
CA GLY A 134 -9.79 -14.01 11.79
C GLY A 134 -8.82 -12.84 11.52
N MET A 135 -8.10 -12.37 12.52
CA MET A 135 -7.03 -11.38 12.29
C MET A 135 -5.87 -12.02 11.52
N GLN A 136 -5.18 -11.20 10.74
CA GLN A 136 -3.97 -11.64 10.02
C GLN A 136 -2.81 -10.68 10.34
N VAL A 137 -1.62 -11.23 10.53
CA VAL A 137 -0.37 -10.45 10.47
C VAL A 137 0.26 -10.70 9.11
N PHE A 138 0.92 -9.69 8.58
CA PHE A 138 1.60 -9.83 7.29
C PHE A 138 2.91 -9.07 7.25
N VAL A 139 3.79 -9.58 6.40
CA VAL A 139 5.03 -8.92 6.01
C VAL A 139 4.96 -8.70 4.51
N MET A 140 5.27 -7.49 4.06
CA MET A 140 5.20 -7.09 2.67
C MET A 140 6.53 -6.49 2.25
N GLN A 141 7.13 -7.07 1.21
CA GLN A 141 8.22 -6.45 0.49
C GLN A 141 7.59 -5.59 -0.62
N LYS A 142 7.90 -4.29 -0.63
CA LYS A 142 7.30 -3.30 -1.52
C LYS A 142 8.38 -2.61 -2.33
N ASN A 143 8.18 -2.54 -3.65
CA ASN A 143 9.03 -1.82 -4.58
C ASN A 143 8.16 -0.78 -5.29
N ASP A 144 8.45 0.50 -5.07
CA ASP A 144 7.73 1.60 -5.69
C ASP A 144 8.57 2.24 -6.79
N PHE A 145 7.99 2.34 -7.97
CA PHE A 145 8.51 3.16 -9.07
C PHE A 145 7.74 4.47 -9.08
N VAL A 146 8.40 5.54 -8.63
CA VAL A 146 7.75 6.85 -8.43
C VAL A 146 8.12 7.78 -9.56
N PHE A 147 7.10 8.34 -10.20
CA PHE A 147 7.24 9.28 -11.31
C PHE A 147 7.19 10.72 -10.80
N TRP A 148 7.87 11.62 -11.51
CA TRP A 148 7.94 13.06 -11.24
C TRP A 148 8.55 13.44 -9.87
N THR A 149 9.42 12.57 -9.33
CA THR A 149 10.20 12.83 -8.11
C THR A 149 11.68 12.63 -8.37
N ARG A 150 12.55 13.05 -7.43
CA ARG A 150 13.98 12.77 -7.50
C ARG A 150 14.29 11.29 -7.19
N ASP A 151 13.48 10.66 -6.36
CA ASP A 151 13.66 9.27 -5.94
C ASP A 151 12.70 8.38 -6.73
N HIS A 152 13.17 7.93 -7.90
CA HIS A 152 12.37 7.13 -8.82
C HIS A 152 12.13 5.69 -8.35
N PHE A 153 12.94 5.19 -7.45
CA PHE A 153 12.83 3.82 -6.96
C PHE A 153 12.96 3.74 -5.45
N ARG A 154 11.99 3.12 -4.82
CA ARG A 154 11.93 2.88 -3.38
C ARG A 154 11.70 1.39 -3.16
N ASN A 155 12.56 0.75 -2.39
CA ASN A 155 12.42 -0.65 -1.99
C ASN A 155 12.37 -0.72 -0.48
N GLY A 156 11.49 -1.53 0.07
CA GLY A 156 11.40 -1.66 1.52
C GLY A 156 10.59 -2.85 1.99
N LEU A 157 10.57 -2.98 3.31
CA LEU A 157 9.86 -4.01 4.02
C LEU A 157 8.87 -3.36 4.98
N LEU A 158 7.61 -3.77 4.87
CA LEU A 158 6.52 -3.33 5.74
C LEU A 158 5.97 -4.52 6.52
N VAL A 159 5.58 -4.26 7.74
CA VAL A 159 4.88 -5.22 8.60
C VAL A 159 3.53 -4.64 8.97
N GLY A 160 2.50 -5.46 8.99
CA GLY A 160 1.16 -4.97 9.25
C GLY A 160 0.21 -6.01 9.81
N VAL A 161 -0.98 -5.53 10.11
CA VAL A 161 -2.09 -6.32 10.63
C VAL A 161 -3.33 -6.07 9.78
N LYS A 162 -4.11 -7.13 9.54
CA LYS A 162 -5.43 -7.06 8.91
C LYS A 162 -6.50 -7.44 9.92
N PHE A 163 -7.52 -6.62 10.01
CA PHE A 163 -8.69 -6.83 10.87
C PHE A 163 -9.88 -7.20 9.99
N PRO A 164 -10.57 -8.33 10.24
CA PRO A 164 -11.76 -8.68 9.50
C PRO A 164 -12.88 -7.67 9.82
N ILE A 165 -13.53 -7.15 8.78
CA ILE A 165 -14.65 -6.20 8.89
C ILE A 165 -15.99 -6.95 8.92
N ASN A 166 -16.06 -8.08 8.22
CA ASN A 166 -17.23 -8.94 8.21
C ASN A 166 -16.99 -10.16 9.10
N LYS A 167 -17.79 -10.31 10.11
CA LYS A 167 -18.08 -11.56 10.80
C LYS A 167 -19.53 -11.92 10.61
#